data_18b1beb3cf675ec58009ed723af2a61f
#
_entry.id   18b1beb3cf675ec58009ed723af2a61f
#
_cell.length_a   1.000
_cell.length_b   1.000
_cell.length_c   1.000
_cell.angle_alpha   90.00
_cell.angle_beta   90.00
_cell.angle_gamma   90.00
#
_symmetry.space_group_name_H-M   'P 1'
#
loop_
_entity.id
_entity.type
_entity.pdbx_description
1 polymer ?
#
loop_
_entity_poly.entity_id
_entity_poly.type
_entity_poly.pdbx_seq_one_letter_code
_entity_poly.pdbx_strand_id
1 'polypeptide(L)'
;MTITLDRELMPDGIPTPEILEYCIKQHQGTLARLNKLSDYYDGKQDISNRTFGNPNIPNHKIVANHAKYIVDIATGFLVGNPIAYSGSQVDKILDEYSRMDIVSHDTELEKDLSVFGIGYELMYLAPIDEGDTEIRIKSIDPRGIFVVTDDTVDKNPLFGVHYQQRFKLDGSLNYYLINVYTADKIFTYHAKGLS
;
A
#
# COMPACT_ATOMS: atom_id res chain seq x y z
N MET A 1 -2.36 10.76 -3.89
CA MET A 1 -3.11 11.17 -5.12
C MET A 1 -4.28 10.22 -5.24
N THR A 2 -5.50 10.74 -5.35
CA THR A 2 -6.71 9.91 -5.48
C THR A 2 -7.04 9.79 -6.96
N ILE A 3 -7.29 8.58 -7.44
CA ILE A 3 -7.79 8.33 -8.79
C ILE A 3 -9.30 8.49 -8.74
N THR A 4 -9.85 9.36 -9.60
CA THR A 4 -11.28 9.62 -9.65
C THR A 4 -11.85 9.23 -10.99
N LEU A 5 -13.06 8.68 -10.98
CA LEU A 5 -13.82 8.31 -12.16
C LEU A 5 -15.26 8.81 -12.05
N ASP A 6 -15.83 9.12 -13.20
CA ASP A 6 -17.28 9.30 -13.29
C ASP A 6 -17.98 7.97 -13.03
N ARG A 7 -18.92 7.96 -12.09
CA ARG A 7 -19.69 6.78 -11.71
C ARG A 7 -20.53 6.23 -12.88
N GLU A 8 -20.94 7.10 -13.80
CA GLU A 8 -21.73 6.71 -14.97
C GLU A 8 -20.97 5.78 -15.93
N LEU A 9 -19.60 5.76 -15.86
CA LEU A 9 -18.78 4.83 -16.63
C LEU A 9 -18.91 3.37 -16.15
N MET A 10 -19.50 3.14 -14.98
CA MET A 10 -19.67 1.82 -14.38
C MET A 10 -21.10 1.62 -13.88
N PRO A 11 -22.09 1.52 -14.77
CA PRO A 11 -23.50 1.41 -14.39
C PRO A 11 -23.79 0.17 -13.51
N ASP A 12 -23.03 -0.91 -13.72
CA ASP A 12 -23.15 -2.15 -12.95
C ASP A 12 -22.21 -2.20 -11.72
N GLY A 13 -21.50 -1.10 -11.43
CA GLY A 13 -20.51 -1.04 -10.34
C GLY A 13 -19.26 -1.92 -10.56
N ILE A 14 -19.08 -2.48 -11.76
CA ILE A 14 -17.97 -3.36 -12.13
C ILE A 14 -17.07 -2.64 -13.14
N PRO A 15 -15.77 -2.43 -12.85
CA PRO A 15 -14.88 -1.81 -13.81
C PRO A 15 -14.60 -2.73 -15.01
N THR A 16 -14.65 -2.17 -16.20
CA THR A 16 -14.23 -2.88 -17.43
C THR A 16 -12.70 -3.00 -17.48
N PRO A 17 -12.15 -3.90 -18.32
CA PRO A 17 -10.70 -4.00 -18.50
C PRO A 17 -10.04 -2.66 -18.89
N GLU A 18 -10.69 -1.86 -19.72
CA GLU A 18 -10.20 -0.55 -20.18
C GLU A 18 -10.13 0.45 -19.02
N ILE A 19 -11.13 0.44 -18.13
CA ILE A 19 -11.14 1.27 -16.93
C ILE A 19 -10.01 0.85 -15.98
N LEU A 20 -9.81 -0.46 -15.80
CA LEU A 20 -8.73 -0.97 -14.97
C LEU A 20 -7.36 -0.58 -15.50
N GLU A 21 -7.15 -0.73 -16.82
CA GLU A 21 -5.91 -0.32 -17.48
C GLU A 21 -5.63 1.17 -17.28
N TYR A 22 -6.64 2.01 -17.52
CA TYR A 22 -6.54 3.45 -17.27
C TYR A 22 -6.14 3.76 -15.82
N CYS A 23 -6.82 3.17 -14.83
CA CYS A 23 -6.54 3.40 -13.41
C CYS A 23 -5.15 2.91 -13.01
N ILE A 24 -4.73 1.74 -13.47
CA ILE A 24 -3.39 1.20 -13.22
C ILE A 24 -2.33 2.14 -13.80
N LYS A 25 -2.52 2.62 -15.02
CA LYS A 25 -1.59 3.57 -15.65
C LYS A 25 -1.49 4.89 -14.89
N GLN A 26 -2.61 5.41 -14.38
CA GLN A 26 -2.59 6.60 -13.51
C GLN A 26 -1.79 6.33 -12.22
N HIS A 27 -1.99 5.18 -11.59
CA HIS A 27 -1.26 4.80 -10.40
C HIS A 27 0.24 4.62 -10.70
N GLN A 28 0.60 3.97 -11.80
CA GLN A 28 2.00 3.81 -12.23
C GLN A 28 2.71 5.16 -12.41
N GLY A 29 1.99 6.21 -12.83
CA GLY A 29 2.54 7.57 -12.87
C GLY A 29 2.98 8.11 -11.49
N THR A 30 2.50 7.54 -10.39
CA THR A 30 2.88 7.93 -9.02
C THR A 30 4.08 7.15 -8.49
N LEU A 31 4.42 6.00 -9.10
CA LEU A 31 5.44 5.09 -8.58
C LEU A 31 6.83 5.71 -8.46
N ALA A 32 7.21 6.60 -9.38
CA ALA A 32 8.49 7.30 -9.30
C ALA A 32 8.62 8.10 -7.99
N ARG A 33 7.55 8.77 -7.57
CA ARG A 33 7.52 9.50 -6.30
C ARG A 33 7.53 8.54 -5.10
N LEU A 34 6.70 7.49 -5.12
CA LEU A 34 6.61 6.53 -4.02
C LEU A 34 7.94 5.78 -3.83
N ASN A 35 8.58 5.34 -4.92
CA ASN A 35 9.90 4.71 -4.86
C ASN A 35 10.96 5.66 -4.29
N LYS A 36 10.93 6.93 -4.69
CA LYS A 36 11.87 7.92 -4.14
C LYS A 36 11.69 8.11 -2.64
N LEU A 37 10.46 8.15 -2.13
CA LEU A 37 10.18 8.23 -0.70
C LEU A 37 10.70 7.00 0.06
N SER A 38 10.45 5.79 -0.47
CA SER A 38 10.98 4.54 0.07
C SER A 38 12.52 4.54 0.08
N ASP A 39 13.15 4.95 -1.02
CA ASP A 39 14.61 5.00 -1.12
C ASP A 39 15.22 5.98 -0.09
N TYR A 40 14.57 7.11 0.17
CA TYR A 40 15.04 8.05 1.20
C TYR A 40 14.88 7.45 2.61
N TYR A 41 13.80 6.73 2.88
CA TYR A 41 13.62 6.00 4.14
C TYR A 41 14.70 4.92 4.31
N ASP A 42 15.05 4.21 3.24
CA ASP A 42 16.12 3.18 3.21
C ASP A 42 17.54 3.78 3.24
N GLY A 43 17.69 5.11 3.23
CA GLY A 43 18.99 5.79 3.21
C GLY A 43 19.62 5.89 1.83
N LYS A 44 18.92 5.52 0.77
CA LYS A 44 19.38 5.65 -0.62
C LYS A 44 19.15 7.08 -1.12
N GLN A 45 19.99 8.00 -0.68
CA GLN A 45 19.88 9.42 -1.00
C GLN A 45 20.62 9.80 -2.28
N ASP A 46 20.15 10.87 -2.95
CA ASP A 46 20.70 11.39 -4.20
C ASP A 46 22.20 11.73 -4.09
N ILE A 47 22.68 12.09 -2.89
CA ILE A 47 24.10 12.37 -2.64
C ILE A 47 25.01 11.18 -2.95
N SER A 48 24.50 9.93 -2.84
CA SER A 48 25.25 8.73 -3.17
C SER A 48 25.67 8.67 -4.65
N ASN A 49 24.89 9.32 -5.51
CA ASN A 49 25.08 9.35 -6.95
C ASN A 49 25.85 10.60 -7.43
N ARG A 50 26.20 11.52 -6.48
CA ARG A 50 26.91 12.74 -6.84
C ARG A 50 28.28 12.44 -7.44
N THR A 51 28.57 13.05 -8.59
CA THR A 51 29.88 12.97 -9.25
C THR A 51 30.44 14.40 -9.48
N PHE A 52 31.77 14.53 -9.45
CA PHE A 52 32.45 15.75 -9.84
C PHE A 52 33.25 15.50 -11.12
N GLY A 53 33.23 16.48 -12.01
CA GLY A 53 33.99 16.42 -13.25
C GLY A 53 35.52 16.44 -13.05
N ASN A 54 36.01 16.92 -11.89
CA ASN A 54 37.40 16.92 -11.53
C ASN A 54 37.72 15.84 -10.51
N PRO A 55 38.53 14.80 -10.86
CA PRO A 55 38.85 13.68 -9.97
C PRO A 55 39.70 14.08 -8.75
N ASN A 56 40.34 15.27 -8.79
CA ASN A 56 41.17 15.76 -7.67
C ASN A 56 40.36 16.45 -6.56
N ILE A 57 39.06 16.64 -6.76
CA ILE A 57 38.18 17.19 -5.73
C ILE A 57 37.64 16.05 -4.87
N PRO A 58 37.85 16.06 -3.53
CA PRO A 58 37.28 15.06 -2.63
C PRO A 58 35.77 15.01 -2.75
N ASN A 59 35.22 13.81 -2.97
CA ASN A 59 33.79 13.60 -3.08
C ASN A 59 33.27 12.82 -1.87
N HIS A 60 33.05 13.52 -0.77
CA HIS A 60 32.50 12.93 0.45
C HIS A 60 30.99 12.70 0.29
N LYS A 61 30.57 11.43 0.20
CA LYS A 61 29.16 11.01 0.07
C LYS A 61 28.65 10.52 1.42
N ILE A 62 28.42 11.45 2.33
CA ILE A 62 27.93 11.13 3.67
C ILE A 62 26.39 11.13 3.62
N VAL A 63 25.79 9.99 3.95
CA VAL A 63 24.35 9.87 4.09
C VAL A 63 23.99 10.01 5.57
N ALA A 64 23.23 11.05 5.90
CA ALA A 64 22.57 11.19 7.20
C ALA A 64 21.08 10.87 6.97
N ASN A 65 20.62 9.71 7.45
CA ASN A 65 19.26 9.25 7.17
C ASN A 65 18.22 9.91 8.09
N HIS A 66 18.05 11.22 7.92
CA HIS A 66 17.05 11.98 8.67
C HIS A 66 15.61 11.57 8.31
N ALA A 67 15.36 11.09 7.11
CA ALA A 67 14.03 10.61 6.71
C ALA A 67 13.59 9.44 7.60
N LYS A 68 14.46 8.42 7.73
CA LYS A 68 14.19 7.29 8.63
C LYS A 68 14.03 7.74 10.07
N TYR A 69 14.91 8.62 10.54
CA TYR A 69 14.85 9.14 11.92
C TYR A 69 13.51 9.81 12.22
N ILE A 70 12.99 10.65 11.32
CA ILE A 70 11.70 11.34 11.49
C ILE A 70 10.55 10.34 11.51
N VAL A 71 10.55 9.38 10.57
CA VAL A 71 9.52 8.33 10.51
C VAL A 71 9.53 7.47 11.79
N ASP A 72 10.70 7.01 12.22
CA ASP A 72 10.81 6.15 13.41
C ASP A 72 10.34 6.88 14.67
N ILE A 73 10.62 8.20 14.80
CA ILE A 73 10.10 9.01 15.92
C ILE A 73 8.58 9.17 15.82
N ALA A 74 8.05 9.50 14.64
CA ALA A 74 6.60 9.67 14.46
C ALA A 74 5.85 8.37 14.80
N THR A 75 6.33 7.24 14.26
CA THR A 75 5.78 5.91 14.56
C THR A 75 5.85 5.58 16.04
N GLY A 76 7.01 5.78 16.67
CA GLY A 76 7.18 5.52 18.09
C GLY A 76 6.33 6.44 18.99
N PHE A 77 6.06 7.67 18.54
CA PHE A 77 5.21 8.61 19.30
C PHE A 77 3.72 8.24 19.21
N LEU A 78 3.24 7.84 18.03
CA LEU A 78 1.82 7.57 17.78
C LEU A 78 1.40 6.16 18.25
N VAL A 79 2.20 5.15 17.93
CA VAL A 79 1.85 3.74 18.15
C VAL A 79 2.88 2.97 18.99
N GLY A 80 3.83 3.67 19.61
CA GLY A 80 4.82 3.05 20.49
C GLY A 80 4.22 2.44 21.77
N ASN A 81 3.03 2.90 22.17
CA ASN A 81 2.17 2.23 23.13
C ASN A 81 0.94 1.70 22.39
N PRO A 82 0.50 0.46 22.68
CA PRO A 82 -0.70 -0.09 22.08
C PRO A 82 -1.93 0.80 22.32
N ILE A 83 -2.79 0.91 21.32
CA ILE A 83 -4.06 1.63 21.44
C ILE A 83 -4.94 0.91 22.46
N ALA A 84 -5.43 1.65 23.46
CA ALA A 84 -6.32 1.11 24.47
C ALA A 84 -7.79 1.30 24.06
N TYR A 85 -8.55 0.22 24.08
CA TYR A 85 -9.98 0.23 23.77
C TYR A 85 -10.78 -0.01 25.05
N SER A 86 -11.88 0.72 25.23
CA SER A 86 -12.76 0.56 26.40
C SER A 86 -14.23 0.64 25.96
N GLY A 87 -15.09 -0.15 26.59
CA GLY A 87 -16.52 -0.15 26.33
C GLY A 87 -17.21 -1.44 26.76
N SER A 88 -18.53 -1.48 26.67
CA SER A 88 -19.29 -2.70 26.90
C SER A 88 -19.06 -3.68 25.75
N GLN A 89 -18.78 -4.95 26.04
CA GLN A 89 -18.55 -6.04 25.08
C GLN A 89 -17.27 -5.88 24.24
N VAL A 90 -16.30 -5.08 24.70
CA VAL A 90 -15.02 -4.88 23.99
C VAL A 90 -14.14 -6.14 23.99
N ASP A 91 -14.33 -7.04 24.95
CA ASP A 91 -13.47 -8.22 25.13
C ASP A 91 -13.35 -9.10 23.88
N LYS A 92 -14.47 -9.32 23.17
CA LYS A 92 -14.48 -10.11 21.94
C LYS A 92 -13.65 -9.45 20.83
N ILE A 93 -13.69 -8.11 20.75
CA ILE A 93 -12.89 -7.35 19.77
C ILE A 93 -11.42 -7.42 20.14
N LEU A 94 -11.09 -7.32 21.41
CA LEU A 94 -9.72 -7.42 21.90
C LEU A 94 -9.11 -8.80 21.65
N ASP A 95 -9.91 -9.88 21.80
CA ASP A 95 -9.48 -11.23 21.47
C ASP A 95 -9.11 -11.34 19.97
N GLU A 96 -9.96 -10.81 19.08
CA GLU A 96 -9.67 -10.80 17.63
C GLU A 96 -8.45 -9.91 17.30
N TYR A 97 -8.33 -8.74 17.91
CA TYR A 97 -7.18 -7.86 17.73
C TYR A 97 -5.87 -8.52 18.19
N SER A 98 -5.92 -9.27 19.30
CA SER A 98 -4.76 -10.05 19.76
C SER A 98 -4.36 -11.14 18.77
N ARG A 99 -5.34 -11.86 18.18
CA ARG A 99 -5.08 -12.88 17.16
C ARG A 99 -4.49 -12.29 15.88
N MET A 100 -4.93 -11.10 15.50
CA MET A 100 -4.46 -10.40 14.30
C MET A 100 -3.10 -9.71 14.49
N ASP A 101 -2.56 -9.67 15.71
CA ASP A 101 -1.38 -8.88 16.09
C ASP A 101 -1.55 -7.41 15.68
N ILE A 102 -2.66 -6.80 16.13
CA ILE A 102 -3.03 -5.44 15.74
C ILE A 102 -1.94 -4.42 16.06
N VAL A 103 -1.15 -4.63 17.11
CA VAL A 103 -0.07 -3.73 17.52
C VAL A 103 1.02 -3.65 16.45
N SER A 104 1.44 -4.79 15.94
CA SER A 104 2.40 -4.83 14.80
C SER A 104 1.80 -4.24 13.54
N HIS A 105 0.53 -4.53 13.27
CA HIS A 105 -0.19 -3.96 12.12
C HIS A 105 -0.26 -2.44 12.18
N ASP A 106 -0.66 -1.85 13.32
CA ASP A 106 -0.74 -0.41 13.51
C ASP A 106 0.62 0.26 13.32
N THR A 107 1.69 -0.40 13.79
CA THR A 107 3.06 0.07 13.61
C THR A 107 3.48 0.09 12.14
N GLU A 108 3.16 -0.96 11.37
CA GLU A 108 3.44 -1.04 9.94
C GLU A 108 2.64 0.00 9.16
N LEU A 109 1.34 0.14 9.47
CA LEU A 109 0.46 1.11 8.82
C LEU A 109 0.90 2.56 9.07
N GLU A 110 1.24 2.90 10.33
CA GLU A 110 1.76 4.24 10.66
C GLU A 110 3.08 4.54 9.96
N LYS A 111 3.95 3.56 9.86
CA LYS A 111 5.19 3.68 9.11
C LYS A 111 4.93 3.98 7.63
N ASP A 112 4.00 3.28 7.00
CA ASP A 112 3.61 3.54 5.62
C ASP A 112 3.00 4.93 5.46
N LEU A 113 2.13 5.35 6.39
CA LEU A 113 1.59 6.71 6.43
C LEU A 113 2.68 7.77 6.54
N SER A 114 3.66 7.55 7.42
CA SER A 114 4.78 8.49 7.61
C SER A 114 5.73 8.53 6.43
N VAL A 115 5.98 7.42 5.73
CA VAL A 115 6.87 7.34 4.56
C VAL A 115 6.19 7.87 3.31
N PHE A 116 4.99 7.38 2.99
CA PHE A 116 4.33 7.62 1.70
C PHE A 116 3.28 8.74 1.75
N GLY A 117 2.82 9.11 2.95
CA GLY A 117 1.68 10.01 3.17
C GLY A 117 0.34 9.36 2.87
N ILE A 118 0.32 8.04 2.72
CA ILE A 118 -0.87 7.21 2.49
C ILE A 118 -0.56 5.80 2.98
N GLY A 119 -1.52 5.15 3.63
CA GLY A 119 -1.47 3.75 4.05
C GLY A 119 -2.70 3.01 3.54
N TYR A 120 -2.53 1.76 3.25
CA TYR A 120 -3.61 0.87 2.84
C TYR A 120 -3.59 -0.38 3.70
N GLU A 121 -4.77 -0.80 4.10
CA GLU A 121 -4.97 -2.06 4.80
C GLU A 121 -6.00 -2.92 4.07
N LEU A 122 -5.84 -4.20 4.15
CA LEU A 122 -6.78 -5.18 3.64
C LEU A 122 -7.25 -6.07 4.78
N MET A 123 -8.55 -6.00 5.07
CA MET A 123 -9.23 -6.92 5.96
C MET A 123 -9.87 -8.05 5.14
N TYR A 124 -9.64 -9.30 5.53
CA TYR A 124 -10.17 -10.46 4.82
C TYR A 124 -10.42 -11.63 5.74
N LEU A 125 -11.25 -12.57 5.29
CA LEU A 125 -11.46 -13.83 5.97
C LEU A 125 -10.46 -14.86 5.46
N ALA A 126 -9.67 -15.43 6.35
CA ALA A 126 -8.74 -16.50 6.04
C ALA A 126 -9.31 -17.85 6.51
N PRO A 127 -9.24 -18.91 5.68
CA PRO A 127 -9.61 -20.24 6.14
C PRO A 127 -8.62 -20.73 7.19
N ILE A 128 -9.13 -21.34 8.22
CA ILE A 128 -8.40 -22.10 9.23
C ILE A 128 -8.81 -23.58 9.15
N ASP A 129 -8.18 -24.43 9.97
CA ASP A 129 -8.50 -25.85 9.97
C ASP A 129 -9.99 -26.11 10.31
N GLU A 130 -10.52 -27.25 9.80
CA GLU A 130 -11.90 -27.73 10.02
C GLU A 130 -13.02 -26.91 9.35
N GLY A 131 -12.70 -26.02 8.42
CA GLY A 131 -13.71 -25.26 7.66
C GLY A 131 -14.16 -23.95 8.32
N ASP A 132 -13.55 -23.59 9.43
CA ASP A 132 -13.74 -22.30 10.06
C ASP A 132 -12.94 -21.19 9.35
N THR A 133 -13.26 -19.94 9.65
CA THR A 133 -12.57 -18.77 9.13
C THR A 133 -12.20 -17.81 10.25
N GLU A 134 -11.08 -17.12 10.09
CA GLU A 134 -10.67 -16.04 10.97
C GLU A 134 -10.55 -14.71 10.21
N ILE A 135 -10.75 -13.60 10.91
CA ILE A 135 -10.51 -12.27 10.36
C ILE A 135 -9.01 -12.01 10.40
N ARG A 136 -8.46 -11.56 9.28
CA ARG A 136 -7.08 -11.07 9.19
C ARG A 136 -7.04 -9.67 8.61
N ILE A 137 -6.08 -8.89 9.10
CA ILE A 137 -5.78 -7.56 8.61
C ILE A 137 -4.30 -7.50 8.21
N LYS A 138 -4.00 -6.83 7.08
CA LYS A 138 -2.63 -6.65 6.60
C LYS A 138 -2.45 -5.27 6.01
N SER A 139 -1.37 -4.60 6.36
CA SER A 139 -0.88 -3.43 5.64
C SER A 139 -0.38 -3.86 4.27
N ILE A 140 -0.69 -3.07 3.26
CA ILE A 140 -0.34 -3.34 1.86
C ILE A 140 0.46 -2.15 1.33
N ASP A 141 1.64 -2.46 0.77
CA ASP A 141 2.53 -1.46 0.19
C ASP A 141 1.80 -0.56 -0.83
N PRO A 142 1.77 0.77 -0.61
CA PRO A 142 1.08 1.72 -1.49
C PRO A 142 1.53 1.69 -2.95
N ARG A 143 2.66 1.05 -3.26
CA ARG A 143 3.16 0.90 -4.63
C ARG A 143 2.43 -0.20 -5.42
N GLY A 144 1.67 -1.04 -4.75
CA GLY A 144 0.91 -2.14 -5.38
C GLY A 144 -0.60 -2.03 -5.23
N ILE A 145 -1.12 -1.00 -4.57
CA ILE A 145 -2.54 -0.85 -4.27
C ILE A 145 -3.01 0.59 -4.44
N PHE A 146 -4.25 0.77 -4.83
CA PHE A 146 -4.93 2.07 -4.85
C PHE A 146 -6.44 1.89 -4.75
N VAL A 147 -7.11 2.97 -4.35
CA VAL A 147 -8.58 3.06 -4.32
C VAL A 147 -9.02 4.11 -5.33
N VAL A 148 -10.06 3.79 -6.06
CA VAL A 148 -10.73 4.68 -7.01
C VAL A 148 -12.01 5.21 -6.37
N THR A 149 -12.21 6.51 -6.46
CA THR A 149 -13.39 7.20 -5.94
C THR A 149 -14.19 7.83 -7.07
N ASP A 150 -15.46 8.15 -6.80
CA ASP A 150 -16.22 8.96 -7.72
C ASP A 150 -15.69 10.41 -7.79
N ASP A 151 -16.13 11.16 -8.77
CA ASP A 151 -15.77 12.55 -9.01
C ASP A 151 -16.65 13.56 -8.25
N THR A 152 -17.54 13.07 -7.37
CA THR A 152 -18.36 13.91 -6.50
C THR A 152 -17.53 14.58 -5.41
N VAL A 153 -18.10 15.58 -4.75
CA VAL A 153 -17.46 16.29 -3.62
C VAL A 153 -17.13 15.31 -2.48
N ASP A 154 -17.99 14.32 -2.26
CA ASP A 154 -17.86 13.34 -1.17
C ASP A 154 -16.79 12.27 -1.46
N LYS A 155 -16.38 12.11 -2.75
CA LYS A 155 -15.38 11.13 -3.19
C LYS A 155 -15.63 9.73 -2.65
N ASN A 156 -16.85 9.23 -2.87
CA ASN A 156 -17.22 7.90 -2.43
C ASN A 156 -16.35 6.83 -3.11
N PRO A 157 -15.89 5.82 -2.38
CA PRO A 157 -15.10 4.74 -2.96
C PRO A 157 -15.94 3.94 -3.97
N LEU A 158 -15.39 3.70 -5.14
CA LEU A 158 -16.00 2.87 -6.18
C LEU A 158 -15.45 1.44 -6.13
N PHE A 159 -14.13 1.31 -6.13
CA PHE A 159 -13.43 0.01 -6.01
C PHE A 159 -11.98 0.20 -5.58
N GLY A 160 -11.39 -0.86 -5.03
CA GLY A 160 -9.96 -0.95 -4.76
C GLY A 160 -9.27 -1.89 -5.74
N VAL A 161 -8.01 -1.62 -6.07
CA VAL A 161 -7.18 -2.48 -6.91
C VAL A 161 -5.87 -2.79 -6.21
N HIS A 162 -5.58 -4.07 -6.02
CA HIS A 162 -4.28 -4.55 -5.58
C HIS A 162 -3.65 -5.38 -6.70
N TYR A 163 -2.48 -4.96 -7.17
CA TYR A 163 -1.77 -5.67 -8.22
C TYR A 163 -0.32 -5.95 -7.81
N GLN A 164 0.17 -7.14 -8.16
CA GLN A 164 1.49 -7.60 -7.80
C GLN A 164 2.12 -8.45 -8.90
N GLN A 165 3.43 -8.36 -9.03
CA GLN A 165 4.19 -9.18 -9.96
C GLN A 165 4.33 -10.60 -9.43
N ARG A 166 4.17 -11.58 -10.30
CA ARG A 166 4.47 -12.98 -10.06
C ARG A 166 5.61 -13.41 -10.97
N PHE A 167 6.66 -13.93 -10.37
CA PHE A 167 7.87 -14.32 -11.08
C PHE A 167 7.96 -15.84 -11.23
N LYS A 168 8.63 -16.29 -12.29
CA LYS A 168 9.05 -17.68 -12.46
C LYS A 168 10.30 -17.95 -11.62
N LEU A 169 10.69 -19.24 -11.54
CA LEU A 169 11.89 -19.66 -10.82
C LEU A 169 13.19 -19.09 -11.40
N ASP A 170 13.21 -18.75 -12.69
CA ASP A 170 14.32 -18.11 -13.38
C ASP A 170 14.40 -16.58 -13.15
N GLY A 171 13.51 -16.03 -12.32
CA GLY A 171 13.43 -14.60 -12.05
C GLY A 171 12.72 -13.76 -13.12
N SER A 172 12.29 -14.37 -14.22
CA SER A 172 11.51 -13.64 -15.25
C SER A 172 10.08 -13.39 -14.79
N LEU A 173 9.50 -12.27 -15.23
CA LEU A 173 8.09 -11.96 -14.96
C LEU A 173 7.20 -13.03 -15.61
N ASN A 174 6.31 -13.61 -14.80
CA ASN A 174 5.32 -14.58 -15.29
C ASN A 174 4.02 -13.87 -15.69
N TYR A 175 3.42 -13.16 -14.74
CA TYR A 175 2.21 -12.34 -14.93
C TYR A 175 2.03 -11.37 -13.76
N TYR A 176 1.13 -10.41 -13.95
CA TYR A 176 0.58 -9.59 -12.87
C TYR A 176 -0.71 -10.24 -12.35
N LEU A 177 -0.77 -10.47 -11.05
CA LEU A 177 -2.00 -10.81 -10.36
C LEU A 177 -2.70 -9.52 -9.95
N ILE A 178 -3.92 -9.31 -10.40
CA ILE A 178 -4.70 -8.11 -10.16
C ILE A 178 -5.98 -8.50 -9.45
N ASN A 179 -6.15 -8.07 -8.21
CA ASN A 179 -7.38 -8.23 -7.45
C ASN A 179 -8.14 -6.89 -7.43
N VAL A 180 -9.39 -6.94 -7.78
CA VAL A 180 -10.30 -5.79 -7.79
C VAL A 180 -11.38 -6.02 -6.75
N TYR A 181 -11.47 -5.12 -5.80
CA TYR A 181 -12.39 -5.17 -4.67
C TYR A 181 -13.51 -4.16 -4.91
N THR A 182 -14.71 -4.64 -5.15
CA THR A 182 -15.94 -3.85 -5.21
C THR A 182 -16.73 -3.98 -3.92
N ALA A 183 -17.86 -3.30 -3.79
CA ALA A 183 -18.70 -3.38 -2.61
C ALA A 183 -19.17 -4.84 -2.29
N ASP A 184 -19.40 -5.65 -3.33
CA ASP A 184 -20.03 -6.97 -3.19
C ASP A 184 -19.15 -8.13 -3.63
N LYS A 185 -18.10 -7.87 -4.43
CA LYS A 185 -17.35 -8.92 -5.14
C LYS A 185 -15.86 -8.62 -5.21
N ILE A 186 -15.09 -9.68 -5.32
CA ILE A 186 -13.67 -9.64 -5.61
C ILE A 186 -13.47 -10.31 -6.98
N PHE A 187 -12.80 -9.60 -7.89
CA PHE A 187 -12.42 -10.13 -9.19
C PHE A 187 -10.92 -10.32 -9.23
N THR A 188 -10.47 -11.43 -9.79
CA THR A 188 -9.05 -11.73 -9.96
C THR A 188 -8.71 -11.84 -11.43
N TYR A 189 -7.74 -11.07 -11.88
CA TYR A 189 -7.25 -11.06 -13.26
C TYR A 189 -5.77 -11.42 -13.31
N HIS A 190 -5.38 -12.01 -14.45
CA HIS A 190 -3.99 -12.28 -14.78
C HIS A 190 -3.63 -11.52 -16.05
N ALA A 191 -2.63 -10.65 -15.97
CA ALA A 191 -2.15 -9.90 -17.13
C ALA A 191 -0.66 -10.17 -17.39
N LYS A 192 -0.28 -10.34 -18.66
CA LYS A 192 1.13 -10.54 -19.04
C LYS A 192 1.95 -9.25 -18.99
N GLY A 193 1.29 -8.11 -19.03
CA GLY A 193 1.86 -6.78 -18.94
C GLY A 193 0.82 -5.80 -18.43
N LEU A 194 1.27 -4.68 -17.91
CA LEU A 194 0.46 -3.50 -17.60
C LEU A 194 0.87 -2.47 -18.65
N SER A 195 0.05 -2.32 -19.67
CA SER A 195 0.32 -1.40 -20.81
C SER A 195 -0.10 0.02 -20.48
#